data_0ac8c6caaad2967051120673a165030d
#
_entry.id   0ac8c6caaad2967051120673a165030d
#
_cell.length_a   1.000
_cell.length_b   1.000
_cell.length_c   1.000
_cell.angle_alpha   90.00
_cell.angle_beta   90.00
_cell.angle_gamma   90.00
#
_symmetry.space_group_name_H-M   'P 1'
#
loop_
_entity.id
_entity.type
_entity.pdbx_description
1 polymer ?
#
loop_
_entity_poly.entity_id
_entity_poly.type
_entity_poly.pdbx_seq_one_letter_code
_entity_poly.pdbx_strand_id
1 'polypeptide(L)'
;QEDVARLYGVPESFYSINGSSGAILAAVSAAVDKGGQILVARNCHKAVYHAIYLRELSATYIYPHEDPKLGINGGISPGRVEMYLAENPEIQAVLITSPTYDGIVSDVARIAEIAHHYGVPLIVDEAHGAHFRFSDYFPVSAAQLGADVVINSVHKTLPCLTQTGVIHLCSDRVSRE
;
A
#
# COMPACT_ATOMS: atom_id res chain seq x y z
N GLN A 1 1.50 -12.92 15.90
CA GLN A 1 0.90 -11.72 15.30
C GLN A 1 1.11 -10.50 16.22
N GLU A 2 0.82 -10.62 17.53
CA GLU A 2 1.01 -9.55 18.52
C GLU A 2 2.47 -9.06 18.59
N ASP A 3 3.45 -9.97 18.60
CA ASP A 3 4.86 -9.60 18.61
C ASP A 3 5.27 -8.83 17.35
N VAL A 4 4.74 -9.20 16.20
CA VAL A 4 5.01 -8.49 14.93
C VAL A 4 4.37 -7.11 14.96
N ALA A 5 3.12 -6.99 15.42
CA ALA A 5 2.46 -5.70 15.58
C ALA A 5 3.27 -4.76 16.49
N ARG A 6 3.75 -5.29 17.63
CA ARG A 6 4.61 -4.55 18.57
C ARG A 6 5.95 -4.12 17.93
N LEU A 7 6.60 -5.00 17.15
CA LEU A 7 7.86 -4.69 16.46
C LEU A 7 7.70 -3.58 15.43
N TYR A 8 6.60 -3.61 14.67
CA TYR A 8 6.31 -2.58 13.67
C TYR A 8 5.66 -1.32 14.27
N GLY A 9 5.21 -1.37 15.52
CA GLY A 9 4.57 -0.24 16.20
C GLY A 9 3.19 0.06 15.63
N VAL A 10 2.43 -0.97 15.27
CA VAL A 10 1.08 -0.88 14.70
C VAL A 10 0.07 -1.55 15.62
N PRO A 11 -1.23 -1.18 15.55
CA PRO A 11 -2.27 -1.81 16.34
C PRO A 11 -2.37 -3.33 16.12
N GLU A 12 -2.31 -3.77 14.85
CA GLU A 12 -2.47 -5.18 14.51
C GLU A 12 -1.64 -5.61 13.32
N SER A 13 -1.28 -6.89 13.33
CA SER A 13 -0.58 -7.55 12.21
C SER A 13 -1.09 -8.96 12.01
N PHE A 14 -1.22 -9.36 10.75
CA PHE A 14 -1.69 -10.68 10.34
C PHE A 14 -0.70 -11.33 9.40
N TYR A 15 -0.42 -12.62 9.59
CA TYR A 15 0.38 -13.39 8.63
C TYR A 15 -0.47 -13.79 7.44
N SER A 16 0.08 -13.63 6.26
CA SER A 16 -0.51 -14.15 5.02
C SER A 16 0.30 -15.35 4.52
N ILE A 17 -0.30 -16.53 4.56
CA ILE A 17 0.31 -17.78 4.06
C ILE A 17 0.45 -17.80 2.54
N ASN A 18 -0.30 -16.95 1.85
CA ASN A 18 -0.22 -16.75 0.39
C ASN A 18 0.68 -15.56 0.01
N GLY A 19 1.61 -15.19 0.89
CA GLY A 19 2.53 -14.08 0.70
C GLY A 19 1.82 -12.72 0.67
N SER A 20 2.55 -11.68 0.25
CA SER A 20 1.97 -10.35 0.07
C SER A 20 0.88 -10.31 -1.01
N SER A 21 0.88 -11.23 -1.97
CA SER A 21 -0.20 -11.32 -2.95
C SER A 21 -1.55 -11.60 -2.30
N GLY A 22 -1.62 -12.55 -1.36
CA GLY A 22 -2.82 -12.82 -0.57
C GLY A 22 -3.19 -11.64 0.33
N ALA A 23 -2.20 -10.99 0.94
CA ALA A 23 -2.39 -9.79 1.76
C ALA A 23 -2.99 -8.63 0.96
N ILE A 24 -2.54 -8.39 -0.28
CA ILE A 24 -3.10 -7.37 -1.19
C ILE A 24 -4.56 -7.68 -1.51
N LEU A 25 -4.89 -8.94 -1.83
CA LEU A 25 -6.28 -9.34 -2.09
C LEU A 25 -7.18 -9.08 -0.87
N ALA A 26 -6.71 -9.41 0.33
CA ALA A 26 -7.43 -9.16 1.58
C ALA A 26 -7.61 -7.66 1.83
N ALA A 27 -6.53 -6.87 1.75
CA ALA A 27 -6.56 -5.43 1.98
C ALA A 27 -7.52 -4.70 1.04
N VAL A 28 -7.46 -4.99 -0.26
CA VAL A 28 -8.38 -4.39 -1.24
C VAL A 28 -9.82 -4.83 -0.99
N SER A 29 -10.04 -6.11 -0.62
CA SER A 29 -11.39 -6.61 -0.33
C SER A 29 -12.01 -6.01 0.92
N ALA A 30 -11.19 -5.65 1.93
CA ALA A 30 -11.65 -5.01 3.16
C ALA A 30 -11.87 -3.50 2.99
N ALA A 31 -11.14 -2.86 2.06
CA ALA A 31 -11.20 -1.40 1.88
C ALA A 31 -12.18 -0.93 0.80
N VAL A 32 -12.58 -1.82 -0.13
CA VAL A 32 -13.41 -1.45 -1.29
C VAL A 32 -14.55 -2.43 -1.46
N ASP A 33 -15.76 -1.94 -1.56
CA ASP A 33 -16.96 -2.73 -1.82
C ASP A 33 -16.87 -3.46 -3.17
N LYS A 34 -17.56 -4.61 -3.29
CA LYS A 34 -17.66 -5.27 -4.59
C LYS A 34 -18.33 -4.33 -5.61
N GLY A 35 -17.68 -4.14 -6.75
CA GLY A 35 -18.12 -3.19 -7.79
C GLY A 35 -17.78 -1.73 -7.51
N GLY A 36 -17.11 -1.43 -6.37
CA GLY A 36 -16.69 -0.08 -6.01
C GLY A 36 -15.53 0.46 -6.83
N GLN A 37 -15.05 1.66 -6.51
CA GLN A 37 -13.97 2.32 -7.22
C GLN A 37 -12.70 2.41 -6.37
N ILE A 38 -11.55 2.24 -7.02
CA ILE A 38 -10.22 2.33 -6.40
C ILE A 38 -9.27 3.18 -7.25
N LEU A 39 -8.47 4.04 -6.59
CA LEU A 39 -7.33 4.73 -7.22
C LEU A 39 -6.06 3.91 -7.02
N VAL A 40 -5.39 3.51 -8.09
CA VAL A 40 -4.28 2.57 -8.06
C VAL A 40 -3.06 3.10 -8.80
N ALA A 41 -1.87 3.02 -8.18
CA ALA A 41 -0.62 3.26 -8.87
C ALA A 41 -0.43 2.26 -10.03
N ARG A 42 -0.17 2.74 -11.24
CA ARG A 42 -0.10 1.89 -12.44
C ARG A 42 1.06 0.88 -12.41
N ASN A 43 2.11 1.17 -11.65
CA ASN A 43 3.27 0.30 -11.42
C ASN A 43 3.07 -0.68 -10.26
N CYS A 44 1.84 -0.95 -9.85
CA CYS A 44 1.53 -1.90 -8.79
C CYS A 44 1.79 -3.36 -9.19
N HIS A 45 1.92 -4.21 -8.17
CA HIS A 45 2.07 -5.65 -8.37
C HIS A 45 0.82 -6.27 -9.01
N LYS A 46 1.00 -7.35 -9.80
CA LYS A 46 -0.10 -8.05 -10.48
C LYS A 46 -1.25 -8.51 -9.57
N ALA A 47 -0.98 -8.75 -8.28
CA ALA A 47 -2.01 -9.09 -7.31
C ALA A 47 -3.10 -8.01 -7.15
N VAL A 48 -2.75 -6.73 -7.39
CA VAL A 48 -3.73 -5.63 -7.37
C VAL A 48 -4.71 -5.77 -8.53
N TYR A 49 -4.23 -6.10 -9.74
CA TYR A 49 -5.12 -6.36 -10.89
C TYR A 49 -6.00 -7.58 -10.66
N HIS A 50 -5.49 -8.62 -9.98
CA HIS A 50 -6.31 -9.76 -9.60
C HIS A 50 -7.40 -9.36 -8.60
N ALA A 51 -7.10 -8.50 -7.62
CA ALA A 51 -8.09 -7.98 -6.68
C ALA A 51 -9.17 -7.17 -7.40
N ILE A 52 -8.79 -6.27 -8.31
CA ILE A 52 -9.71 -5.50 -9.15
C ILE A 52 -10.64 -6.43 -9.93
N TYR A 53 -10.09 -7.45 -10.58
CA TYR A 53 -10.88 -8.42 -11.35
C TYR A 53 -11.84 -9.23 -10.48
N LEU A 54 -11.33 -9.82 -9.38
CA LEU A 54 -12.13 -10.68 -8.49
C LEU A 54 -13.24 -9.93 -7.76
N ARG A 55 -13.01 -8.64 -7.45
CA ARG A 55 -13.97 -7.78 -6.78
C ARG A 55 -14.84 -6.96 -7.75
N GLU A 56 -14.63 -7.14 -9.06
CA GLU A 56 -15.35 -6.42 -10.11
C GLU A 56 -15.21 -4.89 -9.99
N LEU A 57 -14.02 -4.40 -9.52
CA LEU A 57 -13.82 -2.99 -9.23
C LEU A 57 -13.63 -2.15 -10.48
N SER A 58 -14.08 -0.89 -10.41
CA SER A 58 -13.69 0.16 -11.34
C SER A 58 -12.37 0.78 -10.86
N ALA A 59 -11.33 0.73 -11.70
CA ALA A 59 -10.01 1.23 -11.33
C ALA A 59 -9.63 2.49 -12.10
N THR A 60 -9.30 3.55 -11.36
CA THR A 60 -8.63 4.74 -11.90
C THR A 60 -7.13 4.58 -11.68
N TYR A 61 -6.32 4.78 -12.73
CA TYR A 61 -4.87 4.57 -12.66
C TYR A 61 -4.11 5.89 -12.58
N ILE A 62 -3.24 5.99 -11.55
CA ILE A 62 -2.28 7.07 -11.44
C ILE A 62 -0.90 6.59 -11.88
N TYR A 63 -0.31 7.28 -12.84
CA TYR A 63 1.00 6.93 -13.40
C TYR A 63 2.10 7.58 -12.56
N PRO A 64 3.15 6.84 -12.16
CA PRO A 64 4.32 7.41 -11.52
C PRO A 64 5.02 8.39 -12.48
N HIS A 65 5.86 9.26 -11.91
CA HIS A 65 6.81 10.00 -12.72
C HIS A 65 7.87 9.03 -13.27
N GLU A 66 8.25 9.19 -14.51
CA GLU A 66 9.34 8.40 -15.10
C GLU A 66 10.64 9.23 -15.06
N ASP A 67 11.74 8.65 -14.59
CA ASP A 67 13.05 9.24 -14.71
C ASP A 67 13.60 8.96 -16.11
N PRO A 68 13.71 9.98 -16.99
CA PRO A 68 14.09 9.75 -18.38
C PRO A 68 15.56 9.36 -18.55
N LYS A 69 16.40 9.56 -17.53
CA LYS A 69 17.83 9.20 -17.58
C LYS A 69 18.07 7.75 -17.21
N LEU A 70 17.29 7.28 -16.21
CA LEU A 70 17.44 5.92 -15.68
C LEU A 70 16.43 4.94 -16.27
N GLY A 71 15.34 5.43 -16.87
CA GLY A 71 14.27 4.59 -17.42
C GLY A 71 13.51 3.82 -16.35
N ILE A 72 13.42 4.37 -15.13
CA ILE A 72 12.72 3.75 -13.99
C ILE A 72 11.52 4.58 -13.58
N ASN A 73 10.56 3.91 -12.93
CA ASN A 73 9.42 4.57 -12.33
C ASN A 73 9.83 5.31 -11.05
N GLY A 74 9.51 6.60 -10.96
CA GLY A 74 9.63 7.41 -9.77
C GLY A 74 8.48 7.20 -8.77
N GLY A 75 8.35 8.13 -7.83
CA GLY A 75 7.26 8.14 -6.85
C GLY A 75 5.92 8.60 -7.44
N ILE A 76 4.86 8.36 -6.70
CA ILE A 76 3.53 8.89 -6.99
C ILE A 76 3.46 10.33 -6.48
N SER A 77 2.98 11.22 -7.32
CA SER A 77 2.79 12.64 -6.97
C SER A 77 1.57 12.83 -6.06
N PRO A 78 1.73 13.43 -4.84
CA PRO A 78 0.61 13.74 -3.97
C PRO A 78 -0.43 14.65 -4.64
N GLY A 79 0.00 15.67 -5.39
CA GLY A 79 -0.92 16.58 -6.09
C GLY A 79 -1.77 15.89 -7.17
N ARG A 80 -1.24 14.82 -7.78
CA ARG A 80 -2.05 14.01 -8.70
C ARG A 80 -3.06 13.13 -7.96
N VAL A 81 -2.70 12.60 -6.78
CA VAL A 81 -3.67 11.88 -5.93
C VAL A 81 -4.82 12.80 -5.56
N GLU A 82 -4.51 14.03 -5.10
CA GLU A 82 -5.51 15.04 -4.75
C GLU A 82 -6.45 15.35 -5.92
N MET A 83 -5.87 15.59 -7.11
CA MET A 83 -6.66 15.84 -8.33
C MET A 83 -7.64 14.70 -8.64
N TYR A 84 -7.16 13.45 -8.62
CA TYR A 84 -8.01 12.30 -8.92
C TYR A 84 -9.12 12.09 -7.88
N LEU A 85 -8.83 12.30 -6.60
CA LEU A 85 -9.84 12.19 -5.54
C LEU A 85 -10.88 13.31 -5.62
N ALA A 86 -10.45 14.54 -5.96
CA ALA A 86 -11.37 15.67 -6.16
C ALA A 86 -12.32 15.46 -7.35
N GLU A 87 -11.82 14.86 -8.44
CA GLU A 87 -12.59 14.61 -9.65
C GLU A 87 -13.48 13.35 -9.55
N ASN A 88 -13.18 12.42 -8.64
CA ASN A 88 -13.86 11.12 -8.53
C ASN A 88 -14.25 10.82 -7.07
N PRO A 89 -15.34 11.40 -6.57
CA PRO A 89 -15.77 11.23 -5.17
C PRO A 89 -16.23 9.81 -4.82
N GLU A 90 -16.42 8.94 -5.81
CA GLU A 90 -16.80 7.53 -5.62
C GLU A 90 -15.61 6.62 -5.31
N ILE A 91 -14.37 7.14 -5.33
CA ILE A 91 -13.18 6.35 -4.97
C ILE A 91 -13.24 6.03 -3.49
N GLN A 92 -13.12 4.73 -3.15
CA GLN A 92 -13.24 4.21 -1.81
C GLN A 92 -11.87 3.92 -1.14
N ALA A 93 -10.80 3.80 -1.93
CA ALA A 93 -9.45 3.62 -1.41
C ALA A 93 -8.39 4.08 -2.40
N VAL A 94 -7.20 4.42 -1.88
CA VAL A 94 -5.98 4.66 -2.67
C VAL A 94 -5.01 3.52 -2.41
N LEU A 95 -4.41 2.95 -3.46
CA LEU A 95 -3.36 1.94 -3.34
C LEU A 95 -2.12 2.37 -4.12
N ILE A 96 -0.98 2.43 -3.43
CA ILE A 96 0.33 2.73 -4.02
C ILE A 96 1.35 1.66 -3.67
N THR A 97 2.42 1.57 -4.47
CA THR A 97 3.61 0.75 -4.17
C THR A 97 4.76 1.68 -3.77
N SER A 98 5.22 1.53 -2.53
CA SER A 98 6.33 2.33 -1.99
C SER A 98 7.05 1.53 -0.88
N PRO A 99 8.35 1.21 -1.04
CA PRO A 99 9.18 1.53 -2.21
C PRO A 99 8.80 0.74 -3.45
N THR A 100 9.17 1.25 -4.63
CA THR A 100 9.09 0.51 -5.89
C THR A 100 10.12 -0.63 -5.92
N TYR A 101 10.08 -1.47 -6.96
CA TYR A 101 11.11 -2.50 -7.16
C TYR A 101 12.52 -1.90 -7.24
N ASP A 102 12.65 -0.71 -7.83
CA ASP A 102 13.91 0.01 -7.98
C ASP A 102 14.34 0.80 -6.73
N GLY A 103 13.55 0.73 -5.65
CA GLY A 103 13.85 1.37 -4.37
C GLY A 103 13.36 2.82 -4.24
N ILE A 104 12.53 3.30 -5.15
CA ILE A 104 11.99 4.67 -5.09
C ILE A 104 10.84 4.74 -4.08
N VAL A 105 10.92 5.70 -3.17
CA VAL A 105 9.92 5.96 -2.13
C VAL A 105 9.06 7.17 -2.52
N SER A 106 7.75 7.04 -2.37
CA SER A 106 6.78 8.14 -2.52
C SER A 106 6.68 8.96 -1.23
N ASP A 107 6.18 10.19 -1.32
CA ASP A 107 5.80 10.97 -0.13
C ASP A 107 4.50 10.41 0.48
N VAL A 108 4.65 9.29 1.19
CA VAL A 108 3.53 8.54 1.78
C VAL A 108 2.78 9.41 2.79
N ALA A 109 3.48 10.21 3.60
CA ALA A 109 2.84 11.05 4.61
C ALA A 109 1.87 12.04 3.96
N ARG A 110 2.32 12.74 2.92
CA ARG A 110 1.46 13.70 2.22
C ARG A 110 0.31 13.03 1.47
N ILE A 111 0.53 11.84 0.89
CA ILE A 111 -0.52 11.07 0.23
C ILE A 111 -1.56 10.60 1.27
N ALA A 112 -1.14 10.17 2.46
CA ALA A 112 -2.04 9.78 3.54
C ALA A 112 -2.91 10.95 4.01
N GLU A 113 -2.31 12.12 4.25
CA GLU A 113 -3.05 13.35 4.61
C GLU A 113 -4.13 13.67 3.58
N ILE A 114 -3.79 13.59 2.29
CA ILE A 114 -4.73 13.85 1.19
C ILE A 114 -5.84 12.81 1.18
N ALA A 115 -5.51 11.52 1.21
CA ALA A 115 -6.51 10.44 1.22
C ALA A 115 -7.49 10.61 2.39
N HIS A 116 -6.97 10.90 3.58
CA HIS A 116 -7.79 11.12 4.78
C HIS A 116 -8.66 12.38 4.69
N HIS A 117 -8.17 13.46 4.04
CA HIS A 117 -8.98 14.65 3.78
C HIS A 117 -10.24 14.32 2.95
N TYR A 118 -10.11 13.41 1.98
CA TYR A 118 -11.24 12.91 1.18
C TYR A 118 -11.98 11.72 1.84
N GLY A 119 -11.62 11.33 3.05
CA GLY A 119 -12.30 10.28 3.81
C GLY A 119 -12.00 8.85 3.36
N VAL A 120 -10.98 8.64 2.52
CA VAL A 120 -10.62 7.33 1.99
C VAL A 120 -9.33 6.79 2.62
N PRO A 121 -9.21 5.45 2.84
CA PRO A 121 -7.99 4.85 3.35
C PRO A 121 -6.88 4.79 2.29
N LEU A 122 -5.62 4.82 2.79
CA LEU A 122 -4.42 4.58 2.01
C LEU A 122 -3.87 3.17 2.28
N ILE A 123 -3.79 2.36 1.24
CA ILE A 123 -3.13 1.05 1.24
C ILE A 123 -1.74 1.21 0.62
N VAL A 124 -0.69 0.80 1.31
CA VAL A 124 0.67 0.83 0.80
C VAL A 124 1.23 -0.59 0.65
N ASP A 125 1.51 -0.97 -0.60
CA ASP A 125 2.32 -2.16 -0.88
C ASP A 125 3.79 -1.81 -0.62
N GLU A 126 4.24 -2.09 0.61
CA GLU A 126 5.61 -1.92 1.09
C GLU A 126 6.37 -3.25 1.03
N ALA A 127 6.08 -4.10 0.04
CA ALA A 127 6.69 -5.43 -0.09
C ALA A 127 8.22 -5.40 -0.14
N HIS A 128 8.83 -4.32 -0.60
CA HIS A 128 10.28 -4.14 -0.68
C HIS A 128 10.86 -3.33 0.48
N GLY A 129 10.03 -2.88 1.44
CA GLY A 129 10.41 -2.02 2.56
C GLY A 129 10.25 -2.64 3.95
N ALA A 130 10.09 -3.98 4.07
CA ALA A 130 9.87 -4.64 5.36
C ALA A 130 10.97 -4.35 6.40
N HIS A 131 12.17 -4.00 5.96
CA HIS A 131 13.32 -3.65 6.81
C HIS A 131 13.33 -2.18 7.29
N PHE A 132 12.50 -1.31 6.74
CA PHE A 132 12.53 0.13 7.03
C PHE A 132 12.35 0.44 8.52
N ARG A 133 11.52 -0.35 9.20
CA ARG A 133 11.25 -0.15 10.64
C ARG A 133 12.46 -0.37 11.56
N PHE A 134 13.49 -1.07 11.09
CA PHE A 134 14.55 -1.61 11.97
C PHE A 134 15.86 -0.81 11.99
N SER A 135 15.95 0.31 11.26
CA SER A 135 17.11 1.19 11.32
C SER A 135 16.78 2.59 10.78
N ASP A 136 17.26 3.62 11.46
CA ASP A 136 17.14 5.02 11.03
C ASP A 136 17.96 5.35 9.77
N TYR A 137 18.76 4.39 9.29
CA TYR A 137 19.45 4.51 8.00
C TYR A 137 18.50 4.41 6.82
N PHE A 138 17.39 3.72 6.98
CA PHE A 138 16.38 3.52 5.95
C PHE A 138 15.29 4.62 6.01
N PRO A 139 14.51 4.78 4.93
CA PRO A 139 13.31 5.61 4.97
C PRO A 139 12.34 5.16 6.07
N VAL A 140 11.52 6.08 6.55
CA VAL A 140 10.45 5.76 7.51
C VAL A 140 9.42 4.85 6.83
N SER A 141 8.99 3.78 7.52
CA SER A 141 7.96 2.87 7.02
C SER A 141 6.62 3.56 6.86
N ALA A 142 5.86 3.16 5.85
CA ALA A 142 4.52 3.65 5.57
C ALA A 142 3.57 3.57 6.78
N ALA A 143 3.79 2.58 7.66
CA ALA A 143 3.02 2.40 8.89
C ALA A 143 3.16 3.57 9.88
N GLN A 144 4.30 4.28 9.89
CA GLN A 144 4.53 5.47 10.71
C GLN A 144 4.20 6.78 9.96
N LEU A 145 3.91 6.70 8.66
CA LEU A 145 3.62 7.84 7.80
C LEU A 145 2.12 8.03 7.54
N GLY A 146 1.26 7.30 8.27
CA GLY A 146 -0.18 7.47 8.20
C GLY A 146 -0.90 6.56 7.20
N ALA A 147 -0.23 5.58 6.60
CA ALA A 147 -0.93 4.55 5.83
C ALA A 147 -1.89 3.76 6.74
N ASP A 148 -3.06 3.39 6.22
CA ASP A 148 -4.07 2.65 6.98
C ASP A 148 -3.84 1.14 6.94
N VAL A 149 -3.35 0.66 5.79
CA VAL A 149 -2.93 -0.73 5.61
C VAL A 149 -1.56 -0.76 4.96
N VAL A 150 -0.64 -1.53 5.53
CA VAL A 150 0.70 -1.73 4.98
C VAL A 150 0.94 -3.21 4.76
N ILE A 151 1.50 -3.56 3.60
CA ILE A 151 1.75 -4.95 3.22
C ILE A 151 3.25 -5.15 3.03
N ASN A 152 3.82 -6.08 3.79
CA ASN A 152 5.23 -6.44 3.69
C ASN A 152 5.44 -7.85 3.13
N SER A 153 6.40 -8.00 2.22
CA SER A 153 6.99 -9.29 1.86
C SER A 153 8.25 -9.50 2.68
N VAL A 154 8.11 -10.05 3.87
CA VAL A 154 9.21 -10.15 4.84
C VAL A 154 10.40 -10.92 4.29
N HIS A 155 10.14 -11.97 3.49
CA HIS A 155 11.16 -12.80 2.85
C HIS A 155 12.02 -12.09 1.79
N LYS A 156 11.64 -10.89 1.32
CA LYS A 156 12.42 -10.14 0.32
C LYS A 156 13.61 -9.41 0.93
N THR A 157 13.45 -8.89 2.14
CA THR A 157 14.43 -7.96 2.74
C THR A 157 14.82 -8.30 4.18
N LEU A 158 14.21 -9.30 4.79
CA LEU A 158 14.52 -9.80 6.12
C LEU A 158 14.80 -11.31 6.09
N PRO A 159 15.58 -11.85 7.05
CA PRO A 159 15.97 -13.27 7.08
C PRO A 159 14.79 -14.15 7.49
N CYS A 160 13.93 -14.50 6.57
CA CYS A 160 12.83 -15.44 6.80
C CYS A 160 12.56 -16.31 5.57
N LEU A 161 11.75 -17.34 5.76
CA LEU A 161 11.39 -18.26 4.67
C LEU A 161 10.44 -17.61 3.67
N THR A 162 10.60 -17.99 2.41
CA THR A 162 9.62 -17.65 1.37
C THR A 162 8.33 -18.44 1.67
N GLN A 163 7.18 -17.97 1.43
CA GLN A 163 6.65 -16.70 0.96
C GLN A 163 5.94 -15.96 2.10
N THR A 164 6.73 -15.53 3.10
CA THR A 164 6.20 -14.86 4.29
C THR A 164 5.69 -13.47 3.94
N GLY A 165 4.39 -13.28 4.01
CA GLY A 165 3.72 -11.98 3.90
C GLY A 165 3.13 -11.55 5.24
N VAL A 166 3.13 -10.26 5.49
CA VAL A 166 2.46 -9.64 6.63
C VAL A 166 1.61 -8.49 6.15
N ILE A 167 0.41 -8.40 6.70
CA ILE A 167 -0.47 -7.24 6.56
C ILE A 167 -0.56 -6.55 7.92
N HIS A 168 -0.33 -5.25 7.95
CA HIS A 168 -0.46 -4.39 9.11
C HIS A 168 -1.71 -3.54 8.97
N LEU A 169 -2.59 -3.61 9.95
CA LEU A 169 -3.72 -2.70 10.09
C LEU A 169 -3.28 -1.58 11.02
N CYS A 170 -3.18 -0.37 10.47
CA CYS A 170 -2.58 0.78 11.15
C CYS A 170 -3.62 1.77 11.68
N SER A 171 -4.88 1.66 11.25
CA SER A 171 -5.99 2.52 11.68
C SER A 171 -7.33 1.76 11.66
N ASP A 172 -8.38 2.42 12.16
CA ASP A 172 -9.74 1.89 12.15
C ASP A 172 -10.54 2.24 10.87
N ARG A 173 -9.86 2.80 9.83
CA ARG A 173 -10.52 3.16 8.56
C ARG A 173 -10.82 1.95 7.68
N VAL A 174 -10.16 0.84 7.92
CA VAL A 174 -10.40 -0.41 7.21
C VAL A 174 -10.86 -1.46 8.21
N SER A 175 -11.99 -2.13 7.91
CA SER A 175 -12.57 -3.14 8.78
C SER A 175 -11.69 -4.39 8.84
N ARG A 176 -11.77 -5.09 9.98
CA ARG A 176 -11.20 -6.43 10.17
C ARG A 176 -12.05 -7.54 9.56
N GLU A 177 -13.34 -7.27 9.32
CA GLU A 177 -14.35 -8.23 8.87
C GLU A 177 -14.45 -8.33 7.35
#